data_f9f3abf6b1fecbc7ab566cad77bb52dd
#
_entry.id   f9f3abf6b1fecbc7ab566cad77bb52dd
#
_cell.length_a   1.000
_cell.length_b   1.000
_cell.length_c   1.000
_cell.angle_alpha   90.00
_cell.angle_beta   90.00
_cell.angle_gamma   90.00
#
_symmetry.space_group_name_H-M   'P 1'
#
loop_
_entity.id
_entity.type
_entity.pdbx_description
1 polymer ?
#
loop_
_entity_poly.entity_id
_entity_poly.type
_entity_poly.pdbx_seq_one_letter_code
_entity_poly.pdbx_strand_id
1 'polypeptide(L)'
;MSMFRIHLYNESRSCQCGPASCCDFRTCVLKDGAKCYKGLCCKDCQILQSGVECRPKAHPECDIAENCNGSSPECGPDITLINGLSCKNNKFICYDGDCHDLDARCESVFGKGSRNAPFACYEEIQSQSDRFGNCGRDRNNKYVFCGWRNLICGRLVCTYPTRKPFHQENGDVIYAFVRDSVCITVDYKLPRTVPDPLAVKNGSQCDIGRVCVNRECVESRIIKASAHVCSQQCSGHGVCDSRNKCHCSPGYKPPNCQIRSKGFSIFPEEDMGSIMERASGKTENTWLLGFLIALPILIVTTAIVLARKQLKKWFAKEEEFPSSESKSEDSAEAYTSRSKSQDSTQTQSSSN
;
A
#
# COMPACT_ATOMS: atom_id res chain seq x y z
N MET A 1 48.17 -7.72 -28.57
CA MET A 1 46.82 -8.28 -28.76
C MET A 1 46.53 -9.16 -27.55
N SER A 2 45.84 -8.64 -26.56
CA SER A 2 45.52 -9.36 -25.33
C SER A 2 44.24 -10.16 -25.56
N MET A 3 44.39 -11.49 -25.72
CA MET A 3 43.26 -12.41 -25.80
C MET A 3 42.54 -12.42 -24.47
N PHE A 4 41.38 -11.79 -24.36
CA PHE A 4 40.47 -11.97 -23.23
C PHE A 4 39.92 -13.40 -23.27
N ARG A 5 40.53 -14.33 -22.52
CA ARG A 5 39.95 -15.62 -22.20
C ARG A 5 38.84 -15.39 -21.20
N ILE A 6 37.61 -15.31 -21.68
CA ILE A 6 36.42 -15.31 -20.81
C ILE A 6 36.29 -16.74 -20.27
N HIS A 7 36.21 -16.93 -18.95
CA HIS A 7 35.89 -18.20 -18.33
C HIS A 7 34.45 -18.60 -18.67
N LEU A 8 34.28 -19.22 -19.87
CA LEU A 8 33.00 -19.76 -20.35
C LEU A 8 32.80 -21.21 -19.93
N TYR A 9 33.64 -21.74 -19.07
CA TYR A 9 33.56 -23.11 -18.58
C TYR A 9 32.75 -23.23 -17.29
N ASN A 10 31.69 -24.04 -17.31
CA ASN A 10 31.09 -24.58 -16.10
C ASN A 10 31.81 -25.87 -15.72
N GLU A 11 31.69 -26.36 -14.48
CA GLU A 11 32.34 -27.55 -13.95
C GLU A 11 32.16 -28.81 -14.79
N SER A 12 31.22 -28.84 -15.75
CA SER A 12 30.94 -29.94 -16.70
C SER A 12 31.66 -29.86 -18.06
N ARG A 13 32.63 -28.95 -18.25
CA ARG A 13 33.43 -28.77 -19.49
C ARG A 13 32.63 -28.48 -20.77
N SER A 14 31.37 -28.05 -20.70
CA SER A 14 30.61 -27.65 -21.87
C SER A 14 30.61 -26.14 -22.03
N CYS A 15 30.84 -25.64 -23.24
CA CYS A 15 30.76 -24.25 -23.57
C CYS A 15 29.31 -23.77 -23.53
N GLN A 16 29.05 -22.65 -22.86
CA GLN A 16 27.70 -22.09 -22.73
C GLN A 16 27.22 -21.30 -23.96
N CYS A 17 28.00 -21.31 -25.04
CA CYS A 17 27.58 -20.71 -26.31
C CYS A 17 26.55 -21.59 -27.02
N GLY A 18 25.42 -21.01 -27.43
CA GLY A 18 24.45 -21.69 -28.29
C GLY A 18 24.92 -21.81 -29.75
N PRO A 19 24.30 -22.68 -30.57
CA PRO A 19 24.78 -22.99 -31.93
C PRO A 19 24.71 -21.84 -32.95
N ALA A 20 23.88 -20.83 -32.71
CA ALA A 20 23.80 -19.63 -33.56
C ALA A 20 24.48 -18.40 -32.94
N SER A 21 25.42 -18.60 -32.05
CA SER A 21 25.86 -17.62 -31.11
C SER A 21 27.04 -16.81 -31.56
N CYS A 22 27.28 -15.73 -30.82
CA CYS A 22 28.37 -14.82 -30.94
C CYS A 22 29.72 -15.39 -30.56
N CYS A 23 29.78 -16.66 -30.16
CA CYS A 23 31.02 -17.36 -29.81
C CYS A 23 31.14 -18.70 -30.52
N ASP A 24 32.39 -19.16 -30.72
CA ASP A 24 32.68 -20.51 -31.19
C ASP A 24 32.53 -21.49 -30.04
N PHE A 25 31.56 -22.44 -30.20
CA PHE A 25 31.25 -23.41 -29.16
C PHE A 25 32.37 -24.46 -28.93
N ARG A 26 33.31 -24.61 -29.90
CA ARG A 26 34.45 -25.55 -29.79
C ARG A 26 35.59 -24.94 -28.97
N THR A 27 35.85 -23.67 -29.19
CA THR A 27 36.97 -22.94 -28.56
C THR A 27 36.53 -22.10 -27.37
N CYS A 28 35.23 -21.87 -27.18
CA CYS A 28 34.65 -20.99 -26.16
C CYS A 28 35.21 -19.55 -26.25
N VAL A 29 35.46 -19.05 -27.45
CA VAL A 29 35.97 -17.71 -27.71
C VAL A 29 34.92 -16.94 -28.48
N LEU A 30 34.78 -15.62 -28.21
CA LEU A 30 33.92 -14.74 -28.99
C LEU A 30 34.41 -14.71 -30.44
N LYS A 31 33.48 -14.73 -31.40
CA LYS A 31 33.79 -14.57 -32.83
C LYS A 31 34.35 -13.18 -33.08
N ASP A 32 35.07 -13.01 -34.17
CA ASP A 32 35.63 -11.72 -34.55
C ASP A 32 34.52 -10.66 -34.67
N GLY A 33 34.75 -9.50 -34.01
CA GLY A 33 33.81 -8.41 -33.95
C GLY A 33 32.71 -8.51 -32.90
N ALA A 34 32.55 -9.69 -32.26
CA ALA A 34 31.57 -9.87 -31.17
C ALA A 34 32.11 -9.26 -29.86
N LYS A 35 31.25 -8.50 -29.16
CA LYS A 35 31.54 -7.91 -27.85
C LYS A 35 30.86 -8.62 -26.71
N CYS A 36 29.85 -9.43 -27.01
CA CYS A 36 29.09 -10.21 -26.02
C CYS A 36 28.48 -11.45 -26.68
N TYR A 37 28.04 -12.41 -25.85
CA TYR A 37 27.33 -13.61 -26.31
C TYR A 37 26.05 -13.89 -25.53
N LYS A 38 25.87 -13.23 -24.39
CA LYS A 38 24.75 -13.40 -23.44
C LYS A 38 24.53 -12.10 -22.70
N GLY A 39 23.35 -11.97 -22.11
CA GLY A 39 22.95 -10.82 -21.29
C GLY A 39 21.80 -10.03 -21.93
N LEU A 40 20.99 -9.38 -21.11
CA LEU A 40 19.84 -8.59 -21.57
C LEU A 40 20.27 -7.34 -22.35
N CYS A 41 21.50 -6.87 -22.14
CA CYS A 41 22.12 -5.77 -22.87
C CYS A 41 23.04 -6.24 -24.00
N CYS A 42 22.90 -7.51 -24.42
CA CYS A 42 23.60 -8.07 -25.57
C CYS A 42 22.62 -8.43 -26.68
N LYS A 43 22.71 -7.74 -27.82
CA LYS A 43 21.92 -8.02 -29.01
C LYS A 43 22.84 -8.06 -30.24
N ASP A 44 22.64 -9.06 -31.07
CA ASP A 44 23.43 -9.26 -32.32
C ASP A 44 24.94 -9.19 -32.09
N CYS A 45 25.41 -9.85 -31.01
CA CYS A 45 26.80 -9.90 -30.58
C CYS A 45 27.42 -8.53 -30.20
N GLN A 46 26.61 -7.51 -30.04
CA GLN A 46 27.02 -6.15 -29.66
C GLN A 46 26.37 -5.73 -28.34
N ILE A 47 27.08 -4.98 -27.52
CA ILE A 47 26.53 -4.38 -26.32
C ILE A 47 25.60 -3.24 -26.76
N LEU A 48 24.36 -3.26 -26.21
CA LEU A 48 23.38 -2.22 -26.45
C LEU A 48 23.86 -0.88 -25.87
N GLN A 49 23.44 0.22 -26.51
CA GLN A 49 23.79 1.57 -26.08
C GLN A 49 23.23 1.87 -24.67
N SER A 50 23.87 2.80 -23.97
CA SER A 50 23.38 3.33 -22.72
C SER A 50 21.98 3.93 -22.87
N GLY A 51 21.08 3.62 -21.93
CA GLY A 51 19.70 4.10 -21.93
C GLY A 51 18.69 3.16 -22.60
N VAL A 52 19.13 2.07 -23.25
CA VAL A 52 18.19 1.04 -23.74
C VAL A 52 17.65 0.25 -22.55
N GLU A 53 16.32 0.18 -22.43
CA GLU A 53 15.66 -0.59 -21.38
C GLU A 53 15.98 -2.08 -21.52
N CYS A 54 16.45 -2.68 -20.45
CA CYS A 54 16.78 -4.11 -20.37
C CYS A 54 15.89 -4.89 -19.41
N ARG A 55 15.24 -4.23 -18.47
CA ARG A 55 14.21 -4.81 -17.61
C ARG A 55 13.07 -3.79 -17.40
N PRO A 56 11.85 -4.09 -17.86
CA PRO A 56 10.70 -3.24 -17.60
C PRO A 56 10.31 -3.27 -16.11
N LYS A 57 9.57 -2.27 -15.66
CA LYS A 57 9.01 -2.23 -14.32
C LYS A 57 8.11 -3.45 -14.07
N ALA A 58 8.34 -4.18 -13.00
CA ALA A 58 7.44 -5.24 -12.54
C ALA A 58 6.16 -4.67 -11.93
N HIS A 59 6.25 -3.49 -11.29
CA HIS A 59 5.11 -2.76 -10.75
C HIS A 59 5.18 -1.27 -11.11
N PRO A 60 4.12 -0.67 -11.67
CA PRO A 60 4.17 0.70 -12.22
C PRO A 60 4.51 1.78 -11.17
N GLU A 61 4.09 1.59 -9.92
CA GLU A 61 4.24 2.59 -8.85
C GLU A 61 5.36 2.28 -7.86
N CYS A 62 5.89 1.06 -7.82
CA CYS A 62 6.83 0.63 -6.78
C CYS A 62 8.17 0.12 -7.34
N ASP A 63 8.29 0.03 -8.66
CA ASP A 63 9.48 -0.49 -9.32
C ASP A 63 10.10 0.51 -10.28
N ILE A 64 11.37 0.30 -10.63
CA ILE A 64 12.14 1.14 -11.54
C ILE A 64 12.60 0.27 -12.71
N ALA A 65 12.42 0.76 -13.94
CA ALA A 65 12.96 0.08 -15.10
C ALA A 65 14.50 0.22 -15.14
N GLU A 66 15.21 -0.87 -15.42
CA GLU A 66 16.65 -0.82 -15.62
C GLU A 66 17.01 -0.64 -17.07
N ASN A 67 18.07 0.14 -17.27
CA ASN A 67 18.62 0.43 -18.57
C ASN A 67 20.07 -0.07 -18.71
N CYS A 68 20.44 -0.42 -19.91
CA CYS A 68 21.81 -0.76 -20.25
C CYS A 68 22.74 0.41 -20.02
N ASN A 69 23.96 0.14 -19.56
CA ASN A 69 24.98 1.17 -19.31
C ASN A 69 25.89 1.43 -20.51
N GLY A 70 25.71 0.70 -21.62
CA GLY A 70 26.52 0.81 -22.82
C GLY A 70 27.91 0.16 -22.78
N SER A 71 28.28 -0.45 -21.63
CA SER A 71 29.61 -1.04 -21.43
C SER A 71 29.59 -2.49 -20.98
N SER A 72 28.44 -2.97 -20.44
CA SER A 72 28.24 -4.34 -19.99
C SER A 72 27.13 -5.03 -20.78
N PRO A 73 27.28 -6.34 -21.10
CA PRO A 73 26.20 -7.10 -21.68
C PRO A 73 25.08 -7.44 -20.68
N GLU A 74 25.35 -7.33 -19.40
CA GLU A 74 24.37 -7.60 -18.34
C GLU A 74 23.57 -6.35 -18.02
N CYS A 75 22.27 -6.53 -17.79
CA CYS A 75 21.42 -5.50 -17.21
C CYS A 75 21.92 -5.17 -15.79
N GLY A 76 21.71 -3.96 -15.36
CA GLY A 76 22.00 -3.55 -13.99
C GLY A 76 21.31 -4.45 -12.96
N PRO A 77 21.74 -4.38 -11.69
CA PRO A 77 21.05 -5.11 -10.64
C PRO A 77 19.67 -4.51 -10.42
N ASP A 78 18.70 -5.35 -10.11
CA ASP A 78 17.33 -5.00 -9.81
C ASP A 78 17.23 -3.92 -8.72
N ILE A 79 16.59 -2.80 -9.05
CA ILE A 79 16.43 -1.65 -8.17
C ILE A 79 14.96 -1.29 -8.11
N THR A 80 14.41 -1.28 -6.90
CA THR A 80 13.02 -0.92 -6.64
C THR A 80 12.93 0.44 -5.95
N LEU A 81 11.75 1.00 -5.86
CA LEU A 81 11.53 2.16 -5.00
C LEU A 81 11.66 1.77 -3.52
N ILE A 82 12.09 2.72 -2.71
CA ILE A 82 12.28 2.50 -1.27
C ILE A 82 10.99 2.04 -0.60
N ASN A 83 11.10 1.08 0.32
CA ASN A 83 9.97 0.61 1.11
C ASN A 83 9.34 1.75 1.91
N GLY A 84 8.01 1.84 1.87
CA GLY A 84 7.25 2.86 2.61
C GLY A 84 6.71 4.01 1.77
N LEU A 85 7.11 4.15 0.49
CA LEU A 85 6.45 5.07 -0.42
C LEU A 85 4.99 4.65 -0.62
N SER A 86 4.11 5.65 -0.74
CA SER A 86 2.69 5.39 -0.95
C SER A 86 2.40 4.92 -2.37
N CYS A 87 1.46 3.98 -2.52
CA CYS A 87 0.96 3.48 -3.78
C CYS A 87 -0.57 3.35 -3.78
N LYS A 88 -1.18 3.16 -4.96
CA LYS A 88 -2.63 3.04 -5.15
C LYS A 88 -3.41 4.16 -4.45
N ASN A 89 -3.10 5.41 -4.81
CA ASN A 89 -3.72 6.61 -4.23
C ASN A 89 -3.56 6.71 -2.71
N ASN A 90 -2.35 6.45 -2.21
CA ASN A 90 -1.97 6.50 -0.79
C ASN A 90 -2.68 5.45 0.10
N LYS A 91 -3.34 4.46 -0.50
CA LYS A 91 -4.03 3.41 0.23
C LYS A 91 -3.06 2.39 0.82
N PHE A 92 -2.01 2.06 0.07
CA PHE A 92 -0.98 1.09 0.45
C PHE A 92 0.41 1.70 0.41
N ILE A 93 1.42 0.88 0.69
CA ILE A 93 2.83 1.25 0.59
C ILE A 93 3.58 0.29 -0.32
N CYS A 94 4.59 0.81 -1.01
CA CYS A 94 5.56 -0.02 -1.71
C CYS A 94 6.39 -0.83 -0.72
N TYR A 95 6.60 -2.09 -1.03
CA TYR A 95 7.49 -2.96 -0.28
C TYR A 95 8.11 -3.99 -1.23
N ASP A 96 9.45 -4.05 -1.26
CA ASP A 96 10.22 -4.92 -2.15
C ASP A 96 9.76 -4.85 -3.63
N GLY A 97 9.53 -3.62 -4.12
CA GLY A 97 9.17 -3.35 -5.51
C GLY A 97 7.70 -3.61 -5.88
N ASP A 98 6.84 -3.94 -4.93
CA ASP A 98 5.43 -4.24 -5.19
C ASP A 98 4.49 -3.45 -4.27
N CYS A 99 3.24 -3.32 -4.67
CA CYS A 99 2.17 -2.66 -3.92
C CYS A 99 1.11 -3.70 -3.53
N HIS A 100 1.28 -4.30 -2.35
CA HIS A 100 0.49 -5.46 -1.94
C HIS A 100 -0.92 -5.10 -1.50
N ASP A 101 -1.87 -5.39 -2.37
CA ASP A 101 -3.31 -5.26 -2.15
C ASP A 101 -3.92 -6.66 -1.96
N LEU A 102 -4.36 -6.97 -0.76
CA LEU A 102 -4.93 -8.27 -0.43
C LEU A 102 -6.27 -8.51 -1.13
N ASP A 103 -7.07 -7.45 -1.39
CA ASP A 103 -8.31 -7.59 -2.16
C ASP A 103 -8.01 -8.02 -3.59
N ALA A 104 -7.10 -7.31 -4.26
CA ALA A 104 -6.68 -7.66 -5.61
C ALA A 104 -6.04 -9.06 -5.67
N ARG A 105 -5.30 -9.45 -4.62
CA ARG A 105 -4.73 -10.79 -4.52
C ARG A 105 -5.82 -11.85 -4.38
N CYS A 106 -6.81 -11.64 -3.54
CA CYS A 106 -7.96 -12.54 -3.40
C CYS A 106 -8.72 -12.69 -4.73
N GLU A 107 -8.98 -11.60 -5.42
CA GLU A 107 -9.64 -11.63 -6.71
C GLU A 107 -8.84 -12.38 -7.77
N SER A 108 -7.50 -12.22 -7.77
CA SER A 108 -6.61 -12.95 -8.70
C SER A 108 -6.58 -14.45 -8.46
N VAL A 109 -6.77 -14.91 -7.21
CA VAL A 109 -6.71 -16.33 -6.85
C VAL A 109 -8.08 -17.00 -6.95
N PHE A 110 -9.10 -16.38 -6.37
CA PHE A 110 -10.43 -17.00 -6.19
C PHE A 110 -11.50 -16.44 -7.13
N GLY A 111 -11.15 -15.49 -7.98
CA GLY A 111 -12.03 -14.92 -9.00
C GLY A 111 -12.76 -13.65 -8.55
N LYS A 112 -13.45 -13.06 -9.51
CA LYS A 112 -14.10 -11.75 -9.38
C LYS A 112 -15.04 -11.67 -8.18
N GLY A 113 -14.85 -10.60 -7.40
CA GLY A 113 -15.65 -10.31 -6.21
C GLY A 113 -15.13 -10.92 -4.93
N SER A 114 -14.11 -11.80 -4.99
CA SER A 114 -13.37 -12.25 -3.80
C SER A 114 -12.53 -11.11 -3.26
N ARG A 115 -12.51 -10.95 -1.94
CA ARG A 115 -11.78 -9.90 -1.25
C ARG A 115 -11.05 -10.45 -0.04
N ASN A 116 -10.13 -9.67 0.49
CA ASN A 116 -9.51 -9.96 1.77
C ASN A 116 -10.59 -10.20 2.83
N ALA A 117 -10.47 -11.30 3.55
CA ALA A 117 -11.49 -11.69 4.51
C ALA A 117 -11.48 -10.79 5.76
N PRO A 118 -12.60 -10.66 6.46
CA PRO A 118 -12.64 -10.04 7.78
C PRO A 118 -11.73 -10.77 8.77
N PHE A 119 -11.26 -10.06 9.80
CA PHE A 119 -10.39 -10.62 10.83
C PHE A 119 -10.92 -11.93 11.45
N ALA A 120 -12.21 -12.05 11.65
CA ALA A 120 -12.83 -13.25 12.20
C ALA A 120 -12.60 -14.52 11.35
N CYS A 121 -12.48 -14.39 10.02
CA CYS A 121 -12.11 -15.50 9.14
C CYS A 121 -10.65 -15.94 9.35
N TYR A 122 -9.76 -14.96 9.52
CA TYR A 122 -8.36 -15.25 9.85
C TYR A 122 -8.24 -15.90 11.21
N GLU A 123 -8.99 -15.42 12.19
CA GLU A 123 -9.04 -16.00 13.53
C GLU A 123 -9.47 -17.48 13.46
N GLU A 124 -10.55 -17.80 12.77
CA GLU A 124 -11.06 -19.15 12.64
C GLU A 124 -10.04 -20.09 11.97
N ILE A 125 -9.45 -19.68 10.84
CA ILE A 125 -8.59 -20.54 10.03
C ILE A 125 -7.16 -20.59 10.59
N GLN A 126 -6.59 -19.45 10.98
CA GLN A 126 -5.19 -19.37 11.40
C GLN A 126 -4.95 -19.93 12.82
N SER A 127 -5.99 -20.03 13.64
CA SER A 127 -5.89 -20.59 15.01
C SER A 127 -5.59 -22.08 15.00
N GLN A 128 -5.89 -22.79 13.92
CA GLN A 128 -5.67 -24.24 13.80
C GLN A 128 -4.19 -24.61 13.69
N SER A 129 -3.31 -23.73 13.27
CA SER A 129 -1.87 -23.92 13.09
C SER A 129 -1.55 -25.17 12.23
N ASP A 130 -2.27 -25.30 11.13
CA ASP A 130 -2.18 -26.38 10.19
C ASP A 130 -1.74 -25.93 8.79
N ARG A 131 -1.89 -26.78 7.79
CA ARG A 131 -1.57 -26.47 6.40
C ARG A 131 -2.41 -25.35 5.78
N PHE A 132 -3.58 -25.08 6.32
CA PHE A 132 -4.48 -24.03 5.82
C PHE A 132 -4.24 -22.69 6.53
N GLY A 133 -3.89 -22.72 7.83
CA GLY A 133 -3.67 -21.54 8.63
C GLY A 133 -2.40 -21.60 9.45
N ASN A 134 -1.39 -20.76 9.12
CA ASN A 134 -0.12 -20.74 9.82
C ASN A 134 0.70 -19.49 9.50
N CYS A 135 1.69 -19.18 10.34
CA CYS A 135 2.72 -18.17 10.10
C CYS A 135 4.05 -18.81 9.63
N GLY A 136 3.95 -19.81 8.81
CA GLY A 136 5.07 -20.54 8.23
C GLY A 136 5.44 -21.80 8.98
N ARG A 137 6.70 -22.23 8.81
CA ARG A 137 7.22 -23.44 9.45
C ARG A 137 8.49 -23.11 10.22
N ASP A 138 8.68 -23.79 11.31
CA ASP A 138 9.90 -23.73 12.11
C ASP A 138 11.04 -24.61 11.49
N ARG A 139 12.19 -24.64 12.17
CA ARG A 139 13.34 -25.44 11.76
C ARG A 139 13.06 -26.96 11.74
N ASN A 140 12.10 -27.39 12.54
CA ASN A 140 11.63 -28.77 12.63
C ASN A 140 10.48 -29.07 11.66
N ASN A 141 10.18 -28.10 10.77
CA ASN A 141 9.12 -28.19 9.77
C ASN A 141 7.68 -28.28 10.36
N LYS A 142 7.48 -27.90 11.61
CA LYS A 142 6.16 -27.75 12.22
C LYS A 142 5.56 -26.41 11.82
N TYR A 143 4.24 -26.37 11.65
CA TYR A 143 3.53 -25.12 11.42
C TYR A 143 3.63 -24.24 12.65
N VAL A 144 3.89 -22.95 12.40
CA VAL A 144 4.02 -21.95 13.44
C VAL A 144 2.68 -21.22 13.62
N PHE A 145 2.23 -21.17 14.84
CA PHE A 145 1.04 -20.41 15.21
C PHE A 145 1.26 -18.91 14.96
N CYS A 146 0.27 -18.26 14.34
CA CYS A 146 0.25 -16.81 14.23
C CYS A 146 -0.21 -16.21 15.57
N GLY A 147 0.61 -15.40 16.20
CA GLY A 147 0.15 -14.60 17.34
C GLY A 147 -1.08 -13.78 16.96
N TRP A 148 -1.97 -13.52 17.90
CA TRP A 148 -3.25 -12.85 17.68
C TRP A 148 -3.19 -11.62 16.76
N ARG A 149 -2.21 -10.75 16.98
CA ARG A 149 -2.03 -9.55 16.14
C ARG A 149 -1.50 -9.84 14.75
N ASN A 150 -0.96 -11.02 14.52
CA ASN A 150 -0.23 -11.40 13.31
C ASN A 150 -1.05 -12.32 12.40
N LEU A 151 -2.30 -12.62 12.74
CA LEU A 151 -3.14 -13.57 12.00
C LEU A 151 -3.22 -13.23 10.50
N ILE A 152 -3.42 -11.96 10.16
CA ILE A 152 -3.48 -11.51 8.75
C ILE A 152 -2.12 -11.66 8.05
N CYS A 153 -1.00 -11.67 8.78
CA CYS A 153 0.34 -11.80 8.22
C CYS A 153 0.79 -13.26 7.99
N GLY A 154 -0.07 -14.22 8.26
CA GLY A 154 0.16 -15.64 7.98
C GLY A 154 -0.14 -16.02 6.53
N ARG A 155 -1.14 -16.85 6.32
CA ARG A 155 -1.64 -17.23 5.00
C ARG A 155 -2.87 -16.41 4.63
N LEU A 156 -3.02 -16.13 3.35
CA LEU A 156 -4.15 -15.36 2.81
C LEU A 156 -5.46 -16.13 2.98
N VAL A 157 -6.43 -15.45 3.55
CA VAL A 157 -7.82 -15.88 3.65
C VAL A 157 -8.70 -14.87 2.94
N CYS A 158 -9.59 -15.35 2.10
CA CYS A 158 -10.45 -14.49 1.27
C CYS A 158 -11.93 -14.74 1.56
N THR A 159 -12.77 -13.77 1.25
CA THR A 159 -14.21 -13.99 1.14
C THR A 159 -14.51 -14.61 -0.21
N TYR A 160 -15.51 -15.48 -0.25
CA TYR A 160 -15.90 -16.17 -1.47
C TYR A 160 -17.39 -15.93 -1.78
N PRO A 161 -17.70 -15.04 -2.74
CA PRO A 161 -19.06 -14.57 -2.95
C PRO A 161 -19.95 -15.51 -3.80
N THR A 162 -19.34 -16.50 -4.45
CA THR A 162 -20.08 -17.41 -5.35
C THR A 162 -20.52 -18.69 -4.65
N ARG A 163 -21.63 -19.27 -5.09
CA ARG A 163 -22.11 -20.58 -4.64
C ARG A 163 -21.48 -21.76 -5.39
N LYS A 164 -20.75 -21.49 -6.48
CA LYS A 164 -20.05 -22.54 -7.23
C LYS A 164 -18.79 -22.93 -6.48
N PRO A 165 -18.53 -24.24 -6.26
CA PRO A 165 -17.28 -24.67 -5.63
C PRO A 165 -16.05 -24.16 -6.40
N PHE A 166 -15.07 -23.69 -5.68
CA PHE A 166 -13.76 -23.35 -6.25
C PHE A 166 -13.01 -24.66 -6.52
N HIS A 167 -12.57 -24.83 -7.75
CA HIS A 167 -11.86 -26.02 -8.18
C HIS A 167 -10.37 -25.70 -8.33
N GLN A 168 -9.52 -26.50 -7.69
CA GLN A 168 -8.07 -26.42 -7.80
C GLN A 168 -7.52 -27.83 -8.00
N GLU A 169 -6.91 -28.10 -9.17
CA GLU A 169 -6.48 -29.46 -9.56
C GLU A 169 -5.48 -30.09 -8.59
N ASN A 170 -4.54 -29.32 -8.07
CA ASN A 170 -3.47 -29.82 -7.18
C ASN A 170 -3.54 -29.17 -5.79
N GLY A 171 -4.71 -28.95 -5.26
CA GLY A 171 -4.89 -28.29 -3.98
C GLY A 171 -6.10 -28.79 -3.21
N ASP A 172 -6.02 -28.68 -1.90
CA ASP A 172 -7.16 -28.88 -1.01
C ASP A 172 -7.75 -27.52 -0.64
N VAL A 173 -9.05 -27.37 -0.82
CA VAL A 173 -9.78 -26.13 -0.54
C VAL A 173 -10.53 -26.30 0.78
N ILE A 174 -10.45 -25.30 1.65
CA ILE A 174 -11.26 -25.24 2.87
C ILE A 174 -12.17 -24.02 2.83
N TYR A 175 -13.39 -24.19 3.31
CA TYR A 175 -14.37 -23.14 3.53
C TYR A 175 -14.69 -23.07 5.02
N ALA A 176 -14.71 -21.86 5.55
CA ALA A 176 -15.20 -21.58 6.88
C ALA A 176 -16.38 -20.60 6.78
N PHE A 177 -17.45 -20.89 7.48
CA PHE A 177 -18.61 -20.02 7.56
C PHE A 177 -18.53 -19.22 8.86
N VAL A 178 -18.19 -17.95 8.72
CA VAL A 178 -17.99 -17.06 9.87
C VAL A 178 -18.95 -15.90 9.76
N ARG A 179 -19.92 -15.84 10.65
CA ARG A 179 -21.03 -14.87 10.62
C ARG A 179 -21.72 -14.91 9.24
N ASP A 180 -21.74 -13.80 8.53
CA ASP A 180 -22.38 -13.68 7.22
C ASP A 180 -21.41 -13.86 6.04
N SER A 181 -20.20 -14.34 6.31
CA SER A 181 -19.14 -14.48 5.30
C SER A 181 -18.73 -15.93 5.09
N VAL A 182 -18.58 -16.30 3.83
CA VAL A 182 -17.89 -17.53 3.42
C VAL A 182 -16.43 -17.19 3.25
N CYS A 183 -15.59 -17.75 4.09
CA CYS A 183 -14.13 -17.61 4.04
C CYS A 183 -13.53 -18.79 3.28
N ILE A 184 -12.54 -18.54 2.44
CA ILE A 184 -11.87 -19.56 1.64
C ILE A 184 -10.36 -19.41 1.74
N THR A 185 -9.66 -20.53 1.78
CA THR A 185 -8.22 -20.65 1.50
C THR A 185 -7.92 -22.00 0.85
N VAL A 186 -6.70 -22.16 0.30
CA VAL A 186 -6.30 -23.38 -0.40
C VAL A 186 -4.88 -23.79 0.00
N ASP A 187 -4.67 -25.09 0.19
CA ASP A 187 -3.33 -25.68 0.27
C ASP A 187 -2.97 -26.32 -1.08
N TYR A 188 -1.98 -25.77 -1.75
CA TYR A 188 -1.55 -26.22 -3.09
C TYR A 188 -0.73 -27.52 -3.08
N LYS A 189 -0.47 -28.12 -1.92
CA LYS A 189 0.34 -29.36 -1.77
C LYS A 189 1.71 -29.28 -2.44
N LEU A 190 2.32 -28.11 -2.43
CA LEU A 190 3.61 -27.88 -3.06
C LEU A 190 4.76 -28.55 -2.30
N PRO A 191 5.84 -28.93 -3.01
CA PRO A 191 7.08 -29.33 -2.37
C PRO A 191 7.59 -28.26 -1.39
N ARG A 192 8.25 -28.68 -0.33
CA ARG A 192 8.76 -27.77 0.73
C ARG A 192 9.76 -26.73 0.26
N THR A 193 10.41 -27.00 -0.87
CA THR A 193 11.36 -26.08 -1.51
C THR A 193 10.69 -24.93 -2.24
N VAL A 194 9.38 -25.02 -2.47
CA VAL A 194 8.59 -23.99 -3.15
C VAL A 194 7.93 -23.11 -2.11
N PRO A 195 8.10 -21.79 -2.18
CA PRO A 195 7.39 -20.85 -1.30
C PRO A 195 5.86 -21.01 -1.42
N ASP A 196 5.16 -20.91 -0.31
CA ASP A 196 3.69 -20.94 -0.30
C ASP A 196 3.12 -19.73 -1.06
N PRO A 197 2.37 -19.94 -2.16
CA PRO A 197 1.81 -18.85 -2.94
C PRO A 197 0.80 -17.98 -2.17
N LEU A 198 0.19 -18.52 -1.11
CA LEU A 198 -0.75 -17.80 -0.26
C LEU A 198 -0.11 -17.21 1.00
N ALA A 199 1.18 -17.33 1.19
CA ALA A 199 1.84 -16.58 2.25
C ALA A 199 1.65 -15.07 2.02
N VAL A 200 1.15 -14.37 3.04
CA VAL A 200 0.98 -12.92 2.98
C VAL A 200 2.36 -12.28 2.92
N LYS A 201 2.55 -11.43 1.92
CA LYS A 201 3.84 -10.78 1.66
C LYS A 201 4.06 -9.59 2.60
N ASN A 202 5.32 -9.28 2.85
CA ASN A 202 5.72 -8.06 3.55
C ASN A 202 5.15 -6.82 2.85
N GLY A 203 4.77 -5.80 3.62
CA GLY A 203 4.12 -4.61 3.08
C GLY A 203 2.60 -4.71 2.93
N SER A 204 2.01 -5.91 2.99
CA SER A 204 0.56 -6.07 3.00
C SER A 204 -0.07 -5.46 4.25
N GLN A 205 -1.18 -4.77 4.09
CA GLN A 205 -1.89 -4.16 5.21
C GLN A 205 -2.53 -5.23 6.09
N CYS A 206 -2.25 -5.20 7.40
CA CYS A 206 -2.82 -6.12 8.39
C CYS A 206 -3.78 -5.43 9.37
N ASP A 207 -3.70 -4.10 9.49
CA ASP A 207 -4.58 -3.28 10.30
C ASP A 207 -4.46 -1.82 9.87
N ILE A 208 -5.30 -0.94 10.42
CA ILE A 208 -5.21 0.50 10.18
C ILE A 208 -3.84 1.01 10.61
N GLY A 209 -3.08 1.56 9.66
CA GLY A 209 -1.73 2.06 9.92
C GLY A 209 -0.67 0.99 10.20
N ARG A 210 -0.97 -0.29 9.95
CA ARG A 210 -0.06 -1.42 10.17
C ARG A 210 0.11 -2.27 8.92
N VAL A 211 1.29 -2.84 8.78
CA VAL A 211 1.65 -3.73 7.66
C VAL A 211 2.41 -4.95 8.15
N CYS A 212 2.35 -6.00 7.37
CA CYS A 212 3.09 -7.22 7.63
C CYS A 212 4.58 -7.04 7.30
N VAL A 213 5.45 -7.38 8.24
CA VAL A 213 6.89 -7.52 8.03
C VAL A 213 7.35 -8.77 8.74
N ASN A 214 7.97 -9.69 8.02
CA ASN A 214 8.44 -10.96 8.57
C ASN A 214 7.35 -11.72 9.37
N ARG A 215 6.11 -11.69 8.86
CA ARG A 215 4.92 -12.32 9.47
C ARG A 215 4.44 -11.66 10.76
N GLU A 216 4.90 -10.47 11.07
CA GLU A 216 4.44 -9.65 12.18
C GLU A 216 3.70 -8.42 11.69
N CYS A 217 2.61 -8.05 12.36
CA CYS A 217 1.82 -6.86 12.06
C CYS A 217 2.41 -5.66 12.81
N VAL A 218 3.25 -4.88 12.12
CA VAL A 218 4.00 -3.76 12.67
C VAL A 218 3.46 -2.40 12.21
N GLU A 219 3.80 -1.34 12.91
CA GLU A 219 3.38 0.01 12.53
C GLU A 219 4.07 0.49 11.25
N SER A 220 3.29 0.87 10.26
CA SER A 220 3.80 1.36 8.97
C SER A 220 4.53 2.71 9.07
N ARG A 221 4.29 3.48 10.13
CA ARG A 221 4.93 4.80 10.34
C ARG A 221 6.45 4.74 10.34
N ILE A 222 7.04 3.68 10.87
CA ILE A 222 8.50 3.51 10.93
C ILE A 222 9.06 3.37 9.52
N ILE A 223 8.43 2.55 8.68
CA ILE A 223 8.83 2.32 7.29
C ILE A 223 8.61 3.59 6.46
N LYS A 224 7.46 4.24 6.62
CA LYS A 224 7.14 5.51 5.96
C LYS A 224 8.09 6.64 6.35
N ALA A 225 8.52 6.71 7.61
CA ALA A 225 9.47 7.71 8.07
C ALA A 225 10.82 7.58 7.34
N SER A 226 11.33 6.37 7.16
CA SER A 226 12.57 6.13 6.41
C SER A 226 12.45 6.57 4.95
N ALA A 227 11.33 6.23 4.30
CA ALA A 227 11.04 6.66 2.93
C ALA A 227 10.95 8.19 2.81
N HIS A 228 10.30 8.85 3.77
CA HIS A 228 10.15 10.30 3.79
C HIS A 228 11.51 11.01 3.96
N VAL A 229 12.33 10.56 4.90
CA VAL A 229 13.69 11.12 5.11
C VAL A 229 14.53 11.00 3.84
N CYS A 230 14.52 9.83 3.21
CA CYS A 230 15.25 9.64 1.96
C CYS A 230 14.70 10.51 0.82
N SER A 231 13.38 10.60 0.67
CA SER A 231 12.74 11.43 -0.37
C SER A 231 13.04 12.92 -0.21
N GLN A 232 13.19 13.42 1.02
CA GLN A 232 13.62 14.80 1.27
C GLN A 232 15.03 15.08 0.72
N GLN A 233 15.94 14.10 0.77
CA GLN A 233 17.28 14.23 0.22
C GLN A 233 17.27 14.40 -1.31
N CYS A 234 16.21 13.99 -2.00
CA CYS A 234 16.02 14.14 -3.44
C CYS A 234 15.42 15.50 -3.84
N SER A 235 15.38 16.47 -2.91
CA SER A 235 15.04 17.89 -3.16
C SER A 235 13.69 18.12 -3.85
N GLY A 236 12.74 17.18 -3.75
CA GLY A 236 11.45 17.23 -4.42
C GLY A 236 11.50 17.00 -5.94
N HIS A 237 12.68 16.69 -6.48
CA HIS A 237 12.88 16.47 -7.90
C HIS A 237 13.38 15.06 -8.22
N GLY A 238 13.01 14.08 -7.40
CA GLY A 238 13.35 12.68 -7.58
C GLY A 238 12.69 11.80 -6.54
N VAL A 239 12.78 10.51 -6.74
CA VAL A 239 12.32 9.47 -5.82
C VAL A 239 13.50 8.67 -5.30
N CYS A 240 13.35 8.11 -4.11
CA CYS A 240 14.38 7.32 -3.48
C CYS A 240 14.25 5.85 -3.86
N ASP A 241 15.37 5.22 -4.18
CA ASP A 241 15.43 3.79 -4.48
C ASP A 241 15.72 2.94 -3.22
N SER A 242 15.67 1.63 -3.39
CA SER A 242 15.97 0.64 -2.34
C SER A 242 17.39 0.68 -1.80
N ARG A 243 18.29 1.46 -2.44
CA ARG A 243 19.67 1.69 -2.03
C ARG A 243 19.90 3.05 -1.40
N ASN A 244 18.81 3.77 -1.08
CA ASN A 244 18.83 5.14 -0.56
C ASN A 244 19.52 6.14 -1.52
N LYS A 245 19.39 5.94 -2.84
CA LYS A 245 19.87 6.86 -3.86
C LYS A 245 18.70 7.53 -4.54
N CYS A 246 18.90 8.78 -4.96
CA CYS A 246 17.89 9.51 -5.70
C CYS A 246 17.87 9.14 -7.17
N HIS A 247 16.71 8.74 -7.66
CA HIS A 247 16.38 8.71 -9.09
C HIS A 247 15.73 10.04 -9.43
N CYS A 248 16.50 10.88 -10.12
CA CYS A 248 16.09 12.23 -10.43
C CYS A 248 15.09 12.25 -11.58
N SER A 249 14.11 13.16 -11.47
CA SER A 249 13.21 13.48 -12.57
C SER A 249 13.96 13.99 -13.79
N PRO A 250 13.37 13.87 -14.98
CA PRO A 250 13.94 14.46 -16.19
C PRO A 250 14.34 15.91 -15.99
N GLY A 251 15.54 16.25 -16.42
CA GLY A 251 16.09 17.61 -16.26
C GLY A 251 16.79 17.89 -14.94
N TYR A 252 16.97 16.91 -14.07
CA TYR A 252 17.74 17.04 -12.83
C TYR A 252 18.88 16.02 -12.77
N LYS A 253 19.96 16.39 -12.07
CA LYS A 253 21.20 15.58 -11.96
C LYS A 253 21.33 14.92 -10.60
N PRO A 254 21.81 13.65 -10.55
CA PRO A 254 22.24 13.05 -9.29
C PRO A 254 23.40 13.86 -8.65
N PRO A 255 23.70 13.69 -7.34
CA PRO A 255 23.15 12.66 -6.46
C PRO A 255 21.82 13.01 -5.78
N ASN A 256 21.47 14.28 -5.62
CA ASN A 256 20.35 14.76 -4.81
C ASN A 256 19.29 15.54 -5.59
N CYS A 257 19.34 15.51 -6.91
CA CYS A 257 18.38 16.13 -7.81
C CYS A 257 18.22 17.65 -7.63
N GLN A 258 19.22 18.36 -7.10
CA GLN A 258 19.19 19.81 -6.90
C GLN A 258 19.52 20.58 -8.18
N ILE A 259 20.42 20.04 -8.98
CA ILE A 259 21.01 20.73 -10.12
C ILE A 259 20.19 20.43 -11.36
N ARG A 260 19.65 21.46 -12.02
CA ARG A 260 19.03 21.34 -13.35
C ARG A 260 20.06 21.03 -14.43
N SER A 261 19.74 20.07 -15.28
CA SER A 261 20.50 19.75 -16.49
C SER A 261 19.81 20.35 -17.71
N LYS A 262 20.53 21.12 -18.52
CA LYS A 262 20.06 21.47 -19.87
C LYS A 262 20.43 20.31 -20.81
N GLY A 263 19.47 19.41 -21.07
CA GLY A 263 19.60 18.37 -22.08
C GLY A 263 19.87 16.96 -21.53
N PHE A 264 19.14 16.03 -22.09
CA PHE A 264 19.13 14.59 -21.98
C PHE A 264 18.34 14.03 -20.79
N SER A 265 17.07 13.70 -21.08
CA SER A 265 16.22 12.88 -20.25
C SER A 265 16.55 11.40 -20.52
N ILE A 266 17.03 10.68 -19.51
CA ILE A 266 17.28 9.23 -19.60
C ILE A 266 15.95 8.44 -19.43
N PHE A 267 14.86 9.12 -19.06
CA PHE A 267 13.56 8.50 -18.83
C PHE A 267 12.46 9.11 -19.70
N PRO A 268 11.51 8.30 -20.20
CA PRO A 268 10.31 8.81 -20.88
C PRO A 268 9.49 9.72 -19.94
N GLU A 269 9.06 10.86 -20.46
CA GLU A 269 8.40 11.94 -19.71
C GLU A 269 7.06 11.53 -19.07
N GLU A 270 6.42 10.48 -19.57
CA GLU A 270 5.04 10.11 -19.18
C GLU A 270 4.94 9.39 -17.83
N ASP A 271 5.99 8.69 -17.38
CA ASP A 271 5.90 7.78 -16.21
C ASP A 271 6.33 8.42 -14.88
N MET A 272 7.14 9.50 -14.93
CA MET A 272 7.65 10.14 -13.71
C MET A 272 6.71 11.20 -13.15
N GLY A 273 5.86 11.80 -13.95
CA GLY A 273 4.86 12.78 -13.51
C GLY A 273 3.88 12.18 -12.49
N SER A 274 3.45 10.94 -12.74
CA SER A 274 2.50 10.24 -11.85
C SER A 274 3.11 9.81 -10.50
N ILE A 275 4.41 9.54 -10.46
CA ILE A 275 5.11 9.14 -9.22
C ILE A 275 5.42 10.37 -8.36
N MET A 276 5.77 11.51 -9.00
CA MET A 276 6.08 12.74 -8.27
C MET A 276 4.86 13.45 -7.70
N GLU A 277 3.72 13.46 -8.41
CA GLU A 277 2.47 13.99 -7.86
C GLU A 277 2.02 13.22 -6.61
N ARG A 278 2.46 11.95 -6.48
CA ARG A 278 2.13 11.11 -5.30
C ARG A 278 3.13 11.24 -4.15
N ALA A 279 4.40 11.54 -4.44
CA ALA A 279 5.43 11.74 -3.40
C ALA A 279 5.38 13.16 -2.81
N SER A 280 5.01 14.15 -3.62
CA SER A 280 4.59 15.46 -3.15
C SER A 280 3.14 15.32 -2.72
N GLY A 281 2.92 15.10 -1.42
CA GLY A 281 1.57 15.17 -0.86
C GLY A 281 0.92 16.43 -1.42
N LYS A 282 -0.21 16.26 -2.15
CA LYS A 282 -1.06 17.37 -2.57
C LYS A 282 -1.15 18.32 -1.39
N THR A 283 -0.50 19.45 -1.45
CA THR A 283 -1.00 20.63 -0.78
C THR A 283 -2.34 20.88 -1.45
N GLU A 284 -3.38 20.22 -0.95
CA GLU A 284 -4.74 20.62 -1.26
C GLU A 284 -4.78 22.11 -1.03
N ASN A 285 -5.26 22.82 -2.02
CA ASN A 285 -5.46 24.26 -1.95
C ASN A 285 -6.30 24.56 -0.72
N THR A 286 -5.66 24.67 0.44
CA THR A 286 -6.28 24.96 1.74
C THR A 286 -7.06 26.26 1.70
N TRP A 287 -6.73 27.18 0.77
CA TRP A 287 -7.50 28.39 0.52
C TRP A 287 -8.88 28.09 -0.12
N LEU A 288 -9.02 27.08 -0.98
CA LEU A 288 -10.33 26.63 -1.52
C LEU A 288 -11.21 26.01 -0.43
N LEU A 289 -10.61 25.23 0.47
CA LEU A 289 -11.30 24.68 1.64
C LEU A 289 -11.70 25.79 2.60
N GLY A 290 -10.84 26.79 2.79
CA GLY A 290 -11.13 28.02 3.54
C GLY A 290 -12.32 28.79 2.95
N PHE A 291 -12.40 28.94 1.63
CA PHE A 291 -13.52 29.57 0.96
C PHE A 291 -14.83 28.78 1.09
N LEU A 292 -14.78 27.44 0.97
CA LEU A 292 -15.96 26.58 1.12
C LEU A 292 -16.55 26.60 2.55
N ILE A 293 -15.73 26.85 3.57
CA ILE A 293 -16.17 26.94 4.96
C ILE A 293 -16.55 28.40 5.32
N ALA A 294 -15.78 29.37 4.88
CA ALA A 294 -16.03 30.80 5.22
C ALA A 294 -17.28 31.34 4.54
N LEU A 295 -17.59 30.97 3.31
CA LEU A 295 -18.71 31.48 2.53
C LEU A 295 -20.06 31.08 3.15
N PRO A 296 -20.36 29.87 3.56
CA PRO A 296 -21.62 29.53 4.23
C PRO A 296 -21.73 30.16 5.61
N ILE A 297 -20.64 30.33 6.36
CA ILE A 297 -20.64 31.03 7.65
C ILE A 297 -21.02 32.53 7.45
N LEU A 298 -20.48 33.14 6.42
CA LEU A 298 -20.76 34.54 6.08
C LEU A 298 -22.23 34.74 5.63
N ILE A 299 -22.79 33.79 4.89
CA ILE A 299 -24.21 33.79 4.49
C ILE A 299 -25.10 33.61 5.72
N VAL A 300 -24.80 32.69 6.62
CA VAL A 300 -25.59 32.45 7.84
C VAL A 300 -25.52 33.65 8.77
N THR A 301 -24.34 34.24 8.97
CA THR A 301 -24.20 35.45 9.84
C THR A 301 -24.92 36.66 9.26
N THR A 302 -24.88 36.90 7.95
CA THR A 302 -25.61 37.95 7.30
C THR A 302 -27.13 37.72 7.39
N ALA A 303 -27.59 36.49 7.20
CA ALA A 303 -29.00 36.12 7.36
C ALA A 303 -29.51 36.37 8.78
N ILE A 304 -28.71 36.02 9.81
CA ILE A 304 -29.04 36.27 11.22
C ILE A 304 -29.10 37.77 11.51
N VAL A 305 -28.16 38.58 11.00
CA VAL A 305 -28.17 40.03 11.18
C VAL A 305 -29.37 40.68 10.52
N LEU A 306 -29.73 40.25 9.31
CA LEU A 306 -30.93 40.73 8.59
C LEU A 306 -32.21 40.32 9.32
N ALA A 307 -32.30 39.09 9.81
CA ALA A 307 -33.43 38.58 10.60
C ALA A 307 -33.57 39.40 11.90
N ARG A 308 -32.49 39.68 12.60
CA ARG A 308 -32.52 40.56 13.81
C ARG A 308 -32.97 42.00 13.50
N LYS A 309 -32.57 42.56 12.36
CA LYS A 309 -33.05 43.85 11.90
C LYS A 309 -34.56 43.85 11.55
N GLN A 310 -35.03 42.75 10.97
CA GLN A 310 -36.47 42.57 10.68
C GLN A 310 -37.27 42.38 11.97
N LEU A 311 -36.80 41.57 12.91
CA LEU A 311 -37.45 41.38 14.22
C LEU A 311 -37.48 42.70 15.00
N LYS A 312 -36.40 43.49 15.05
CA LYS A 312 -36.40 44.82 15.70
C LYS A 312 -37.40 45.78 15.06
N LYS A 313 -37.58 45.75 13.74
CA LYS A 313 -38.61 46.54 13.05
C LYS A 313 -40.01 46.03 13.38
N TRP A 314 -40.19 44.74 13.62
CA TRP A 314 -41.47 44.13 13.98
C TRP A 314 -41.87 44.48 15.40
N PHE A 315 -40.98 44.39 16.37
CA PHE A 315 -41.20 44.78 17.77
C PHE A 315 -41.35 46.29 17.94
N ALA A 316 -40.72 47.14 17.13
CA ALA A 316 -40.92 48.60 17.14
C ALA A 316 -42.29 49.04 16.60
N LYS A 317 -43.00 48.13 15.89
CA LYS A 317 -44.34 48.40 15.35
C LYS A 317 -45.46 47.98 16.31
N GLU A 318 -45.14 47.31 17.42
CA GLU A 318 -46.09 46.78 18.40
C GLU A 318 -46.25 47.68 19.63
N GLU A 319 -45.51 48.83 19.72
CA GLU A 319 -45.60 49.80 20.80
C GLU A 319 -46.55 50.98 20.53
N GLU A 320 -47.37 50.93 19.46
CA GLU A 320 -48.42 51.86 19.21
C GLU A 320 -49.81 51.25 19.23
N PHE A 321 -50.36 50.92 20.45
CA PHE A 321 -51.80 50.78 20.63
C PHE A 321 -52.19 51.28 22.05
N PRO A 322 -53.24 52.11 22.19
CA PRO A 322 -53.48 52.85 23.41
C PRO A 322 -54.26 52.08 24.48
N SER A 323 -53.96 52.45 25.71
CA SER A 323 -54.62 52.09 26.94
C SER A 323 -56.15 52.32 26.94
N SER A 324 -56.90 51.31 27.39
CA SER A 324 -58.18 51.57 28.04
C SER A 324 -58.40 50.62 29.24
N GLU A 325 -58.70 51.23 30.36
CA GLU A 325 -59.07 50.73 31.68
C GLU A 325 -60.22 49.73 31.66
N SER A 326 -60.18 48.73 32.60
CA SER A 326 -61.14 48.57 33.70
C SER A 326 -60.95 47.21 34.39
N LYS A 327 -60.62 47.32 35.64
CA LYS A 327 -61.25 46.89 36.90
C LYS A 327 -61.73 45.45 37.07
N SER A 328 -61.28 44.93 38.23
CA SER A 328 -61.89 44.03 39.25
C SER A 328 -61.91 42.54 38.92
N GLU A 329 -61.73 41.68 39.78
CA GLU A 329 -61.66 41.38 41.18
C GLU A 329 -61.33 39.87 41.36
N ASP A 330 -60.57 39.58 42.38
CA ASP A 330 -60.65 38.47 43.32
C ASP A 330 -60.66 37.00 42.94
N SER A 331 -59.80 36.34 43.56
CA SER A 331 -59.84 35.18 44.47
C SER A 331 -58.73 34.15 44.14
N ALA A 332 -57.70 34.02 44.89
CA ALA A 332 -57.42 33.27 46.08
C ALA A 332 -57.40 31.75 45.94
N GLU A 333 -56.34 31.25 46.48
CA GLU A 333 -56.06 29.92 47.05
C GLU A 333 -55.15 29.03 46.20
N ALA A 334 -53.89 28.88 46.57
CA ALA A 334 -53.25 28.22 47.68
C ALA A 334 -53.37 26.68 47.62
N TYR A 335 -52.22 26.06 47.50
CA TYR A 335 -51.75 24.93 48.33
C TYR A 335 -50.45 24.36 47.67
N THR A 336 -49.33 24.68 48.18
CA THR A 336 -48.45 24.08 49.20
C THR A 336 -48.10 22.62 48.98
N SER A 337 -46.80 22.45 48.87
CA SER A 337 -45.89 21.58 49.67
C SER A 337 -45.67 20.17 49.10
N ARG A 338 -44.50 19.81 49.03
CA ARG A 338 -43.42 19.38 49.93
C ARG A 338 -42.86 18.02 49.51
N SER A 339 -41.65 17.98 49.06
CA SER A 339 -40.43 17.59 49.77
C SER A 339 -40.19 16.09 50.04
N LYS A 340 -38.94 15.80 49.84
CA LYS A 340 -38.04 14.85 50.55
C LYS A 340 -37.90 13.46 49.93
N SER A 341 -36.74 13.15 49.45
CA SER A 341 -35.42 12.81 50.05
C SER A 341 -35.32 11.44 50.67
N GLN A 342 -34.18 10.90 50.44
CA GLN A 342 -33.47 9.87 51.22
C GLN A 342 -33.65 8.43 50.71
N ASP A 343 -32.62 7.80 50.40
CA ASP A 343 -31.26 7.53 50.90
C ASP A 343 -31.15 6.04 51.30
N SER A 344 -30.02 5.52 50.90
CA SER A 344 -29.22 4.50 51.60
C SER A 344 -29.59 3.01 51.58
N THR A 345 -28.60 2.32 51.26
CA THR A 345 -27.81 1.32 52.00
C THR A 345 -27.95 -0.14 51.54
N GLN A 346 -26.83 -0.62 51.04
CA GLN A 346 -25.99 -1.74 51.50
C GLN A 346 -26.71 -3.05 51.93
N THR A 347 -26.26 -4.17 51.42
CA THR A 347 -25.46 -5.21 52.08
C THR A 347 -25.45 -6.47 51.24
N GLN A 348 -24.30 -6.91 50.81
CA GLN A 348 -23.47 -8.03 51.27
C GLN A 348 -24.12 -9.42 51.40
N SER A 349 -23.38 -10.31 50.85
CA SER A 349 -23.00 -11.66 51.26
C SER A 349 -23.62 -12.77 50.43
N SER A 350 -22.81 -13.48 49.77
CA SER A 350 -21.93 -14.62 50.06
C SER A 350 -22.57 -15.97 49.77
N SER A 351 -21.79 -16.74 49.07
CA SER A 351 -21.60 -18.18 49.13
C SER A 351 -22.70 -19.11 48.59
N ASN A 352 -22.45 -19.76 47.52
CA ASN A 352 -21.95 -21.15 47.47
C ASN A 352 -21.33 -21.42 46.08
#